data_825a8d7e3b3a913ebb2f193448ebfe0e
#
_entry.id   825a8d7e3b3a913ebb2f193448ebfe0e
#
_cell.length_a   1.000
_cell.length_b   1.000
_cell.length_c   1.000
_cell.angle_alpha   90.00
_cell.angle_beta   90.00
_cell.angle_gamma   90.00
#
_symmetry.space_group_name_H-M   'P 1'
#
loop_
_entity.id
_entity.type
_entity.pdbx_description
1 polymer ?
#
loop_
_entity_poly.entity_id
_entity_poly.type
_entity_poly.pdbx_seq_one_letter_code
_entity_poly.pdbx_strand_id
1 'polypeptide(L)'
;MECYRIFIALASGMVLGLSGEVAARDMFNPALLEIDHPVDVDIHQFNRANSLPAGNYKVSIYVNGEYVDRREVTFFEDTATSNLHPCFSDIKTVLAELGVKVAAIKALNDIDDKACLDPAPLVPGSTWTFDTDKLQLNVTLPQIYIDVSARGYINPSRWDEGINALMVNYDFSGSSTVHSNEDDNNDFYYLNLRNGA
;
A
#
# COMPACT_ATOMS: atom_id res chain seq x y z
N MET A 1 -43.88 -46.81 21.54
CA MET A 1 -43.67 -45.38 21.86
C MET A 1 -42.28 -44.85 21.46
N GLU A 2 -41.35 -45.68 21.04
CA GLU A 2 -40.00 -45.23 20.63
C GLU A 2 -39.88 -44.76 19.17
N CYS A 3 -40.69 -45.29 18.25
CA CYS A 3 -40.68 -44.86 16.85
C CYS A 3 -41.12 -43.40 16.62
N TYR A 4 -41.96 -42.84 17.48
CA TYR A 4 -42.43 -41.47 17.36
C TYR A 4 -41.36 -40.42 17.74
N ARG A 5 -40.45 -40.80 18.64
CA ARG A 5 -39.33 -39.91 19.06
C ARG A 5 -38.24 -39.75 18.00
N ILE A 6 -38.05 -40.78 17.18
CA ILE A 6 -37.05 -40.74 16.08
C ILE A 6 -37.55 -39.87 14.92
N PHE A 7 -38.84 -39.83 14.63
CA PHE A 7 -39.40 -38.96 13.57
C PHE A 7 -39.35 -37.47 13.90
N ILE A 8 -39.48 -37.09 15.17
CA ILE A 8 -39.40 -35.70 15.61
C ILE A 8 -37.95 -35.22 15.54
N ALA A 9 -36.95 -36.04 15.83
CA ALA A 9 -35.54 -35.70 15.74
C ALA A 9 -35.04 -35.51 14.28
N LEU A 10 -35.62 -36.24 13.33
CA LEU A 10 -35.31 -36.14 11.90
C LEU A 10 -35.96 -34.89 11.24
N ALA A 11 -37.11 -34.45 11.72
CA ALA A 11 -37.78 -33.25 11.21
C ALA A 11 -37.14 -31.92 11.69
N SER A 12 -36.42 -31.93 12.83
CA SER A 12 -35.76 -30.74 13.39
C SER A 12 -34.41 -30.43 12.76
N GLY A 13 -33.80 -31.36 12.03
CA GLY A 13 -32.48 -31.22 11.41
C GLY A 13 -32.49 -30.57 10.02
N MET A 14 -33.65 -30.32 9.40
CA MET A 14 -33.73 -29.94 7.98
C MET A 14 -34.05 -28.46 7.73
N VAL A 15 -34.05 -27.60 8.77
CA VAL A 15 -34.39 -26.16 8.63
C VAL A 15 -33.16 -25.24 8.69
N LEU A 16 -31.96 -25.77 8.87
CA LEU A 16 -30.73 -24.97 9.07
C LEU A 16 -29.85 -24.80 7.83
N GLY A 17 -30.37 -24.97 6.62
CA GLY A 17 -29.58 -25.01 5.40
C GLY A 17 -29.85 -23.96 4.35
N LEU A 18 -30.60 -22.88 4.62
CA LEU A 18 -30.89 -21.83 3.64
C LEU A 18 -30.46 -20.42 4.14
N SER A 19 -29.20 -20.29 4.54
CA SER A 19 -28.56 -18.98 4.54
C SER A 19 -28.12 -18.64 3.10
N GLY A 20 -29.08 -18.18 2.29
CA GLY A 20 -28.76 -17.55 1.02
C GLY A 20 -27.97 -16.27 1.32
N GLU A 21 -26.75 -16.19 0.80
CA GLU A 21 -26.01 -14.94 0.75
C GLU A 21 -26.85 -13.93 -0.07
N VAL A 22 -27.47 -12.98 0.62
CA VAL A 22 -28.09 -11.83 -0.03
C VAL A 22 -26.96 -10.90 -0.44
N ALA A 23 -26.45 -11.07 -1.65
CA ALA A 23 -25.59 -10.08 -2.27
C ALA A 23 -26.45 -8.83 -2.57
N ALA A 24 -26.38 -7.84 -1.73
CA ALA A 24 -26.92 -6.51 -2.03
C ALA A 24 -26.10 -5.95 -3.21
N ARG A 25 -26.75 -5.75 -4.37
CA ARG A 25 -26.17 -5.02 -5.48
C ARG A 25 -26.61 -3.58 -5.33
N ASP A 26 -25.66 -2.68 -5.12
CA ASP A 26 -25.91 -1.25 -5.20
C ASP A 26 -26.26 -0.91 -6.66
N MET A 27 -27.55 -0.58 -6.89
CA MET A 27 -28.00 -0.13 -8.20
C MET A 27 -28.18 1.39 -8.16
N PHE A 28 -27.37 2.08 -8.93
CA PHE A 28 -27.51 3.53 -9.10
C PHE A 28 -28.79 3.82 -9.89
N ASN A 29 -29.70 4.61 -9.32
CA ASN A 29 -30.91 5.05 -10.02
C ASN A 29 -30.62 6.37 -10.73
N PRO A 30 -30.56 6.38 -12.09
CA PRO A 30 -30.28 7.59 -12.85
C PRO A 30 -31.32 8.69 -12.67
N ALA A 31 -32.55 8.35 -12.27
CA ALA A 31 -33.61 9.34 -12.02
C ALA A 31 -33.38 10.20 -10.78
N LEU A 32 -32.40 9.85 -9.93
CA LEU A 32 -32.04 10.66 -8.74
C LEU A 32 -30.94 11.69 -9.03
N LEU A 33 -30.36 11.67 -10.22
CA LEU A 33 -29.41 12.68 -10.67
C LEU A 33 -30.20 13.85 -11.27
N GLU A 34 -30.43 14.91 -10.50
CA GLU A 34 -30.88 16.20 -11.02
C GLU A 34 -29.76 16.81 -11.86
N ILE A 35 -29.75 16.48 -13.15
CA ILE A 35 -28.80 17.09 -14.08
C ILE A 35 -29.60 18.06 -14.94
N ASP A 36 -29.39 19.37 -14.75
CA ASP A 36 -30.01 20.46 -15.54
C ASP A 36 -29.64 20.38 -17.03
N HIS A 37 -28.61 19.63 -17.37
CA HIS A 37 -28.21 19.31 -18.73
C HIS A 37 -27.92 17.80 -18.85
N PRO A 38 -28.52 17.11 -19.83
CA PRO A 38 -28.24 15.70 -20.06
C PRO A 38 -26.78 15.55 -20.54
N VAL A 39 -25.91 15.15 -19.64
CA VAL A 39 -24.57 14.69 -19.96
C VAL A 39 -24.73 13.22 -20.32
N ASP A 40 -24.29 12.83 -21.49
CA ASP A 40 -24.29 11.42 -21.95
C ASP A 40 -23.20 10.65 -21.18
N VAL A 41 -23.47 10.38 -19.90
CA VAL A 41 -22.63 9.58 -19.03
C VAL A 41 -23.27 8.21 -18.91
N ASP A 42 -22.57 7.18 -19.34
CA ASP A 42 -22.99 5.80 -19.11
C ASP A 42 -22.92 5.42 -17.63
N ILE A 43 -24.04 5.62 -16.92
CA ILE A 43 -24.15 5.35 -15.49
C ILE A 43 -24.09 3.85 -15.19
N HIS A 44 -24.30 2.99 -16.19
CA HIS A 44 -24.25 1.54 -16.03
C HIS A 44 -22.85 1.03 -15.66
N GLN A 45 -21.80 1.78 -16.00
CA GLN A 45 -20.44 1.46 -15.56
C GLN A 45 -20.27 1.50 -14.03
N PHE A 46 -21.05 2.34 -13.32
CA PHE A 46 -20.99 2.43 -11.84
C PHE A 46 -21.81 1.35 -11.12
N ASN A 47 -22.59 0.55 -11.84
CA ASN A 47 -23.34 -0.57 -11.27
C ASN A 47 -22.51 -1.87 -11.19
N ARG A 48 -21.25 -1.86 -11.60
CA ARG A 48 -20.35 -2.99 -11.48
C ARG A 48 -19.50 -2.82 -10.22
N ALA A 49 -19.40 -3.85 -9.42
CA ALA A 49 -18.38 -3.88 -8.37
C ALA A 49 -17.00 -3.68 -9.02
N ASN A 50 -16.19 -2.78 -8.50
CA ASN A 50 -14.87 -2.39 -9.06
C ASN A 50 -14.94 -1.62 -10.40
N SER A 51 -15.84 -0.67 -10.53
CA SER A 51 -16.12 0.04 -11.79
C SER A 51 -15.31 1.32 -12.01
N LEU A 52 -14.07 1.37 -11.58
CA LEU A 52 -13.19 2.47 -12.00
C LEU A 52 -12.83 2.30 -13.49
N PRO A 53 -12.89 3.37 -14.29
CA PRO A 53 -12.45 3.31 -15.68
C PRO A 53 -10.92 3.15 -15.77
N ALA A 54 -10.43 2.70 -16.94
CA ALA A 54 -9.00 2.74 -17.22
C ALA A 54 -8.46 4.18 -17.09
N GLY A 55 -7.28 4.34 -16.52
CA GLY A 55 -6.70 5.66 -16.28
C GLY A 55 -5.56 5.65 -15.28
N ASN A 56 -5.14 6.85 -14.87
CA ASN A 56 -4.06 7.04 -13.90
C ASN A 56 -4.63 7.24 -12.51
N TYR A 57 -4.18 6.43 -11.55
CA TYR A 57 -4.62 6.51 -10.17
C TYR A 57 -3.43 6.56 -9.22
N LYS A 58 -3.53 7.41 -8.21
CA LYS A 58 -2.55 7.45 -7.13
C LYS A 58 -2.89 6.37 -6.11
N VAL A 59 -2.15 5.27 -6.16
CA VAL A 59 -2.42 4.07 -5.37
C VAL A 59 -1.34 3.81 -4.31
N SER A 60 -1.76 3.20 -3.20
CA SER A 60 -0.84 2.66 -2.19
C SER A 60 -0.45 1.24 -2.59
N ILE A 61 0.84 0.96 -2.67
CA ILE A 61 1.37 -0.35 -3.09
C ILE A 61 1.78 -1.14 -1.86
N TYR A 62 1.27 -2.37 -1.79
CA TYR A 62 1.61 -3.34 -0.76
C TYR A 62 2.26 -4.55 -1.40
N VAL A 63 3.40 -4.96 -0.91
CA VAL A 63 4.11 -6.16 -1.36
C VAL A 63 4.09 -7.19 -0.22
N ASN A 64 3.50 -8.35 -0.49
CA ASN A 64 3.30 -9.42 0.51
C ASN A 64 2.66 -8.93 1.81
N GLY A 65 1.74 -7.97 1.72
CA GLY A 65 1.02 -7.40 2.86
C GLY A 65 1.74 -6.25 3.58
N GLU A 66 2.96 -5.91 3.16
CA GLU A 66 3.71 -4.79 3.73
C GLU A 66 3.60 -3.55 2.81
N TYR A 67 3.30 -2.39 3.39
CA TYR A 67 3.28 -1.12 2.65
C TYR A 67 4.68 -0.75 2.17
N VAL A 68 4.82 -0.49 0.88
CA VAL A 68 6.10 -0.14 0.27
C VAL A 68 6.14 1.30 -0.20
N ASP A 69 5.11 1.73 -0.97
CA ASP A 69 5.13 3.03 -1.62
C ASP A 69 3.72 3.53 -1.95
N ARG A 70 3.64 4.83 -2.31
CA ARG A 70 2.43 5.44 -2.87
C ARG A 70 2.79 6.26 -4.09
N ARG A 71 2.36 5.79 -5.26
CA ARG A 71 2.66 6.42 -6.54
C ARG A 71 1.47 6.43 -7.48
N GLU A 72 1.60 7.23 -8.54
CA GLU A 72 0.67 7.19 -9.66
C GLU A 72 0.97 5.97 -10.53
N VAL A 73 -0.07 5.19 -10.84
CA VAL A 73 0.00 3.98 -11.67
C VAL A 73 -1.07 4.06 -12.73
N THR A 74 -0.70 3.73 -13.96
CA THR A 74 -1.63 3.64 -15.08
C THR A 74 -2.30 2.26 -15.06
N PHE A 75 -3.62 2.25 -15.22
CA PHE A 75 -4.40 1.02 -15.32
C PHE A 75 -5.08 0.97 -16.68
N PHE A 76 -5.04 -0.19 -17.31
CA PHE A 76 -5.77 -0.50 -18.53
C PHE A 76 -6.81 -1.59 -18.24
N GLU A 77 -7.89 -1.57 -19.00
CA GLU A 77 -8.93 -2.59 -18.91
C GLU A 77 -8.60 -3.73 -19.88
N ASP A 78 -8.56 -4.95 -19.37
CA ASP A 78 -8.48 -6.13 -20.22
C ASP A 78 -9.83 -6.37 -20.89
N THR A 79 -9.85 -6.37 -22.22
CA THR A 79 -11.06 -6.53 -23.02
C THR A 79 -11.76 -7.88 -22.83
N ALA A 80 -11.05 -8.91 -22.36
CA ALA A 80 -11.60 -10.24 -22.14
C ALA A 80 -12.25 -10.41 -20.75
N THR A 81 -11.69 -9.79 -19.72
CA THR A 81 -12.10 -9.99 -18.32
C THR A 81 -12.74 -8.76 -17.71
N SER A 82 -12.65 -7.58 -18.35
CA SER A 82 -13.03 -6.28 -17.80
C SER A 82 -12.36 -5.96 -16.48
N ASN A 83 -11.23 -6.59 -16.19
CA ASN A 83 -10.43 -6.29 -15.00
C ASN A 83 -9.41 -5.21 -15.31
N LEU A 84 -9.12 -4.38 -14.29
CA LEU A 84 -8.06 -3.38 -14.39
C LEU A 84 -6.71 -4.01 -14.07
N HIS A 85 -5.78 -3.87 -15.00
CA HIS A 85 -4.39 -4.30 -14.88
C HIS A 85 -3.47 -3.10 -14.77
N PRO A 86 -2.52 -3.11 -13.83
CA PRO A 86 -1.53 -2.05 -13.74
C PRO A 86 -0.52 -2.16 -14.88
N CYS A 87 -0.06 -1.04 -15.40
CA CYS A 87 1.10 -1.02 -16.26
C CYS A 87 2.10 0.04 -15.79
N PHE A 88 3.36 -0.26 -16.00
CA PHE A 88 4.47 0.59 -15.59
C PHE A 88 5.36 0.91 -16.77
N SER A 89 5.64 2.21 -16.94
CA SER A 89 6.80 2.64 -17.73
C SER A 89 8.03 2.45 -16.85
N ASP A 90 9.17 2.08 -17.44
CA ASP A 90 10.41 1.78 -16.70
C ASP A 90 10.23 0.69 -15.64
N ILE A 91 9.67 -0.42 -16.08
CA ILE A 91 9.25 -1.53 -15.21
C ILE A 91 10.40 -2.10 -14.38
N LYS A 92 11.64 -2.10 -14.89
CA LYS A 92 12.82 -2.62 -14.17
C LYS A 92 13.11 -1.79 -12.92
N THR A 93 13.08 -0.46 -13.07
CA THR A 93 13.29 0.46 -11.95
C THR A 93 12.18 0.32 -10.92
N VAL A 94 10.92 0.29 -11.37
CA VAL A 94 9.77 0.11 -10.47
C VAL A 94 9.86 -1.20 -9.69
N LEU A 95 10.14 -2.32 -10.36
CA LEU A 95 10.27 -3.62 -9.69
C LEU A 95 11.44 -3.63 -8.69
N ALA A 96 12.57 -3.02 -9.02
CA ALA A 96 13.70 -2.90 -8.09
C ALA A 96 13.33 -2.08 -6.85
N GLU A 97 12.60 -0.98 -7.01
CA GLU A 97 12.08 -0.16 -5.90
C GLU A 97 11.08 -0.90 -5.03
N LEU A 98 10.30 -1.82 -5.62
CA LEU A 98 9.40 -2.72 -4.88
C LEU A 98 10.13 -3.89 -4.20
N GLY A 99 11.45 -3.92 -4.28
CA GLY A 99 12.27 -4.95 -3.65
C GLY A 99 12.39 -6.24 -4.45
N VAL A 100 12.19 -6.19 -5.77
CA VAL A 100 12.32 -7.35 -6.65
C VAL A 100 13.75 -7.46 -7.17
N LYS A 101 14.33 -8.66 -7.10
CA LYS A 101 15.62 -9.01 -7.74
C LYS A 101 15.45 -9.08 -9.26
N VAL A 102 15.48 -7.93 -9.93
CA VAL A 102 15.28 -7.82 -11.39
C VAL A 102 16.22 -8.74 -12.15
N ALA A 103 17.48 -8.87 -11.74
CA ALA A 103 18.47 -9.73 -12.38
C ALA A 103 18.13 -11.24 -12.33
N ALA A 104 17.27 -11.66 -11.41
CA ALA A 104 16.83 -13.05 -11.32
C ALA A 104 15.71 -13.41 -12.32
N ILE A 105 15.10 -12.40 -12.96
CA ILE A 105 13.96 -12.55 -13.86
C ILE A 105 14.41 -12.40 -15.30
N LYS A 106 14.61 -13.52 -15.99
CA LYS A 106 15.11 -13.53 -17.38
C LYS A 106 14.21 -12.76 -18.35
N ALA A 107 12.89 -12.78 -18.12
CA ALA A 107 11.93 -12.10 -18.96
C ALA A 107 12.13 -10.58 -19.01
N LEU A 108 12.80 -9.99 -18.02
CA LEU A 108 13.05 -8.55 -17.94
C LEU A 108 14.31 -8.11 -18.70
N ASN A 109 15.17 -9.05 -19.14
CA ASN A 109 16.45 -8.68 -19.77
C ASN A 109 16.26 -8.04 -21.15
N ASP A 110 15.29 -8.50 -21.93
CA ASP A 110 15.09 -8.12 -23.33
C ASP A 110 13.90 -7.16 -23.53
N ILE A 111 13.41 -6.53 -22.46
CA ILE A 111 12.23 -5.65 -22.52
C ILE A 111 12.63 -4.21 -22.79
N ASP A 112 11.86 -3.56 -23.66
CA ASP A 112 11.89 -2.10 -23.85
C ASP A 112 11.20 -1.39 -22.67
N ASP A 113 11.99 -0.72 -21.84
CA ASP A 113 11.51 -0.03 -20.63
C ASP A 113 10.60 1.17 -20.90
N LYS A 114 10.46 1.59 -22.16
CA LYS A 114 9.64 2.75 -22.52
C LYS A 114 8.16 2.42 -22.70
N ALA A 115 7.83 1.16 -22.91
CA ALA A 115 6.45 0.72 -23.06
C ALA A 115 5.77 0.59 -21.69
N CYS A 116 4.46 0.88 -21.63
CA CYS A 116 3.65 0.58 -20.45
C CYS A 116 3.41 -0.93 -20.40
N LEU A 117 4.05 -1.64 -19.48
CA LEU A 117 4.05 -3.10 -19.41
C LEU A 117 3.33 -3.60 -18.17
N ASP A 118 2.50 -4.63 -18.35
CA ASP A 118 1.90 -5.36 -17.24
C ASP A 118 2.99 -6.21 -16.54
N PRO A 119 3.19 -6.05 -15.23
CA PRO A 119 4.16 -6.84 -14.48
C PRO A 119 3.74 -8.30 -14.26
N ALA A 120 2.44 -8.61 -14.32
CA ALA A 120 1.93 -9.93 -13.98
C ALA A 120 2.53 -11.07 -14.84
N PRO A 121 2.60 -10.98 -16.17
CA PRO A 121 3.22 -12.02 -16.99
C PRO A 121 4.75 -12.04 -16.89
N LEU A 122 5.37 -10.94 -16.45
CA LEU A 122 6.81 -10.79 -16.43
C LEU A 122 7.47 -11.40 -15.20
N VAL A 123 6.77 -11.38 -14.06
CA VAL A 123 7.28 -11.95 -12.80
C VAL A 123 6.55 -13.25 -12.51
N PRO A 124 7.18 -14.41 -12.77
CA PRO A 124 6.52 -15.70 -12.64
C PRO A 124 6.03 -15.97 -11.21
N GLY A 125 4.76 -16.37 -11.10
CA GLY A 125 4.13 -16.66 -9.80
C GLY A 125 3.77 -15.43 -8.97
N SER A 126 3.87 -14.23 -9.52
CA SER A 126 3.34 -13.03 -8.88
C SER A 126 1.83 -12.90 -9.10
N THR A 127 1.17 -12.22 -8.16
CA THR A 127 -0.25 -11.85 -8.27
C THR A 127 -0.37 -10.35 -8.02
N TRP A 128 -1.11 -9.68 -8.88
CA TRP A 128 -1.33 -8.24 -8.85
C TRP A 128 -2.83 -7.98 -8.75
N THR A 129 -3.29 -7.45 -7.63
CA THR A 129 -4.72 -7.21 -7.40
C THR A 129 -4.95 -5.76 -7.02
N PHE A 130 -5.79 -5.09 -7.78
CA PHE A 130 -6.17 -3.71 -7.51
C PHE A 130 -7.49 -3.68 -6.73
N ASP A 131 -7.44 -3.15 -5.51
CA ASP A 131 -8.61 -2.83 -4.69
C ASP A 131 -9.02 -1.39 -5.01
N THR A 132 -10.09 -1.25 -5.77
CA THR A 132 -10.57 0.05 -6.27
C THR A 132 -11.16 0.90 -5.16
N ASP A 133 -11.75 0.30 -4.13
CA ASP A 133 -12.40 1.01 -3.03
C ASP A 133 -11.37 1.71 -2.14
N LYS A 134 -10.20 1.10 -1.99
CA LYS A 134 -9.09 1.62 -1.15
C LYS A 134 -8.00 2.32 -1.96
N LEU A 135 -8.09 2.27 -3.29
CA LEU A 135 -7.00 2.66 -4.21
C LEU A 135 -5.68 1.99 -3.78
N GLN A 136 -5.74 0.68 -3.63
CA GLN A 136 -4.65 -0.12 -3.12
C GLN A 136 -4.26 -1.21 -4.12
N LEU A 137 -2.98 -1.25 -4.50
CA LEU A 137 -2.42 -2.29 -5.33
C LEU A 137 -1.71 -3.32 -4.44
N ASN A 138 -2.28 -4.51 -4.34
CA ASN A 138 -1.72 -5.62 -3.59
C ASN A 138 -0.90 -6.51 -4.52
N VAL A 139 0.37 -6.66 -4.22
CA VAL A 139 1.33 -7.44 -4.99
C VAL A 139 1.80 -8.60 -4.13
N THR A 140 1.57 -9.83 -4.59
CA THR A 140 2.15 -11.01 -3.97
C THR A 140 3.31 -11.49 -4.83
N LEU A 141 4.49 -11.59 -4.24
CA LEU A 141 5.71 -12.00 -4.91
C LEU A 141 6.27 -13.26 -4.26
N PRO A 142 6.73 -14.26 -5.06
CA PRO A 142 7.49 -15.38 -4.54
C PRO A 142 8.80 -14.91 -3.88
N GLN A 143 9.13 -15.49 -2.75
CA GLN A 143 10.31 -15.08 -1.96
C GLN A 143 11.65 -15.19 -2.72
N ILE A 144 11.72 -16.06 -3.71
CA ILE A 144 12.91 -16.21 -4.56
C ILE A 144 13.26 -14.93 -5.33
N TYR A 145 12.25 -14.11 -5.62
CA TYR A 145 12.41 -12.86 -6.36
C TYR A 145 12.50 -11.63 -5.45
N ILE A 146 12.35 -11.80 -4.14
CA ILE A 146 12.45 -10.69 -3.20
C ILE A 146 13.90 -10.46 -2.82
N ASP A 147 14.34 -9.21 -2.89
CA ASP A 147 15.63 -8.81 -2.32
C ASP A 147 15.51 -8.78 -0.79
N VAL A 148 16.26 -9.66 -0.12
CA VAL A 148 16.24 -9.75 1.34
C VAL A 148 17.01 -8.56 1.89
N SER A 149 16.33 -7.43 2.03
CA SER A 149 16.87 -6.30 2.77
C SER A 149 16.53 -6.43 4.26
N ALA A 150 17.39 -5.89 5.11
CA ALA A 150 17.14 -5.87 6.55
C ALA A 150 15.82 -5.10 6.82
N ARG A 151 15.05 -5.53 7.84
CA ARG A 151 13.81 -4.85 8.23
C ARG A 151 14.08 -3.36 8.47
N GLY A 152 13.34 -2.49 7.79
CA GLY A 152 13.55 -1.04 7.82
C GLY A 152 14.59 -0.50 6.83
N TYR A 153 15.09 -1.34 5.92
CA TYR A 153 15.96 -0.88 4.84
C TYR A 153 15.20 0.05 3.89
N ILE A 154 15.73 1.24 3.72
CA ILE A 154 15.26 2.22 2.72
C ILE A 154 16.27 2.24 1.58
N ASN A 155 15.80 1.96 0.36
CA ASN A 155 16.65 1.96 -0.82
C ASN A 155 17.33 3.34 -0.96
N PRO A 156 18.65 3.39 -1.24
CA PRO A 156 19.38 4.64 -1.43
C PRO A 156 18.78 5.59 -2.46
N SER A 157 18.08 5.08 -3.47
CA SER A 157 17.36 5.90 -4.47
C SER A 157 16.20 6.73 -3.88
N ARG A 158 15.75 6.41 -2.67
CA ARG A 158 14.71 7.13 -1.93
C ARG A 158 15.25 8.03 -0.83
N TRP A 159 16.56 8.11 -0.69
CA TRP A 159 17.18 9.02 0.26
C TRP A 159 17.09 10.44 -0.25
N ASP A 160 16.64 11.35 0.60
CA ASP A 160 16.74 12.76 0.32
C ASP A 160 18.22 13.17 0.35
N GLU A 161 18.61 14.01 -0.60
CA GLU A 161 19.91 14.67 -0.58
C GLU A 161 19.94 15.65 0.58
N GLY A 162 20.11 15.29 1.76
CA GLY A 162 20.08 16.16 2.94
C GLY A 162 20.53 17.60 2.70
N ILE A 163 20.24 18.47 3.60
CA ILE A 163 20.72 19.86 3.59
C ILE A 163 22.07 19.94 4.31
N ASN A 164 22.95 20.81 3.87
CA ASN A 164 24.15 21.15 4.63
C ASN A 164 23.74 21.80 5.94
N ALA A 165 23.95 21.11 7.06
CA ALA A 165 23.58 21.60 8.38
C ALA A 165 24.79 21.51 9.32
N LEU A 166 25.01 22.58 10.06
CA LEU A 166 25.93 22.59 11.19
C LEU A 166 25.10 22.48 12.46
N MET A 167 25.30 21.42 13.22
CA MET A 167 24.65 21.24 14.52
C MET A 167 25.62 21.51 15.64
N VAL A 168 25.20 22.35 16.59
CA VAL A 168 25.91 22.59 17.83
C VAL A 168 24.97 22.28 18.99
N ASN A 169 25.28 21.23 19.72
CA ASN A 169 24.62 20.90 20.97
C ASN A 169 25.45 21.47 22.10
N TYR A 170 24.81 22.14 23.07
CA TYR A 170 25.47 22.65 24.27
C TYR A 170 24.74 22.20 25.52
N ASP A 171 25.52 21.87 26.52
CA ASP A 171 25.09 21.65 27.90
C ASP A 171 25.79 22.64 28.82
N PHE A 172 25.01 23.48 29.45
CA PHE A 172 25.52 24.41 30.44
C PHE A 172 24.94 24.06 31.81
N SER A 173 25.82 23.86 32.79
CA SER A 173 25.42 23.68 34.18
C SER A 173 26.27 24.54 35.08
N GLY A 174 25.66 25.09 36.10
CA GLY A 174 26.34 25.89 37.11
C GLY A 174 25.76 25.64 38.49
N SER A 175 26.59 25.65 39.52
CA SER A 175 26.16 25.66 40.89
C SER A 175 26.88 26.78 41.66
N SER A 176 26.10 27.48 42.47
CA SER A 176 26.60 28.50 43.38
C SER A 176 26.25 28.09 44.79
N THR A 177 27.25 28.02 45.67
CA THR A 177 27.04 27.69 47.08
C THR A 177 27.28 28.94 47.89
N VAL A 178 26.21 29.47 48.50
CA VAL A 178 26.29 30.64 49.39
C VAL A 178 26.39 30.15 50.85
N HIS A 179 27.50 30.39 51.47
CA HIS A 179 27.67 30.15 52.92
C HIS A 179 27.39 31.46 53.68
N SER A 180 26.69 31.38 54.82
CA SER A 180 26.27 32.51 55.60
C SER A 180 27.43 33.15 56.45
N ASN A 181 28.62 32.61 56.33
CA ASN A 181 29.84 33.21 56.95
C ASN A 181 30.78 33.59 55.81
N GLU A 182 31.22 34.86 55.87
CA GLU A 182 32.02 35.57 54.86
C GLU A 182 33.13 34.74 54.21
N ASP A 183 33.32 34.98 52.93
CA ASP A 183 34.49 34.75 52.08
C ASP A 183 34.65 33.43 51.36
N ASP A 184 33.68 32.51 51.31
CA ASP A 184 33.84 31.29 50.50
C ASP A 184 32.61 31.03 49.59
N ASN A 185 32.41 31.95 48.65
CA ASN A 185 31.48 31.70 47.53
C ASN A 185 32.19 30.82 46.48
N ASN A 186 31.83 29.57 46.40
CA ASN A 186 32.38 28.64 45.42
C ASN A 186 31.38 28.49 44.25
N ASP A 187 31.66 29.18 43.15
CA ASP A 187 30.88 29.10 41.94
C ASP A 187 31.55 28.14 40.95
N PHE A 188 30.81 27.15 40.52
CA PHE A 188 31.28 26.21 39.50
C PHE A 188 30.40 26.28 38.27
N TYR A 189 31.03 26.43 37.09
CA TYR A 189 30.35 26.45 35.79
C TYR A 189 30.96 25.41 34.87
N TYR A 190 30.11 24.66 34.20
CA TYR A 190 30.50 23.66 33.22
C TYR A 190 29.78 23.90 31.91
N LEU A 191 30.52 23.96 30.80
CA LEU A 191 30.00 24.07 29.45
C LEU A 191 30.55 22.92 28.61
N ASN A 192 29.67 22.09 28.09
CA ASN A 192 30.00 21.04 27.16
C ASN A 192 29.43 21.40 25.78
N LEU A 193 30.30 21.43 24.77
CA LEU A 193 29.92 21.68 23.37
C LEU A 193 30.21 20.45 22.55
N ARG A 194 29.19 20.01 21.75
CA ARG A 194 29.33 18.96 20.79
C ARG A 194 28.93 19.52 19.41
N ASN A 195 29.83 19.46 18.47
CA ASN A 195 29.59 19.84 17.09
C ASN A 195 29.51 18.60 16.20
N GLY A 196 28.63 18.65 15.21
CA GLY A 196 28.50 17.67 14.14
C GLY A 196 28.31 18.40 12.81
N ALA A 197 28.89 17.88 11.74
CA ALA A 197 28.71 18.35 10.37
C ALA A 197 28.31 17.20 9.48
#